data_8b42f64c7c858d64d729cfb1f47db2f1
#
_entry.id   8b42f64c7c858d64d729cfb1f47db2f1
#
_cell.length_a   1.000
_cell.length_b   1.000
_cell.length_c   1.000
_cell.angle_alpha   90.00
_cell.angle_beta   90.00
_cell.angle_gamma   90.00
#
_symmetry.space_group_name_H-M   'P 1'
#
loop_
_entity.id
_entity.type
_entity.pdbx_description
1 polymer ?
#
loop_
_entity_poly.entity_id
_entity_poly.type
_entity_poly.pdbx_seq_one_letter_code
_entity_poly.pdbx_strand_id
1 'polypeptide(L)'
;MEANAYSRLWFETFLRTQSPEWTAREVAFVARQAPQPAYRTVLDVCCGEGRHAIPLAERGYDVTGLDRDGAALFAARERAADLGVAARFVEGDMRDLAASVAGPFDVCVCLWQSFGYFDAATNEDILRQMGDLLRPGGRLILDIYHPGFYAAHQGERTVERNGRAITISERLNANHLTVDIDYGPDAAPDRMEWELYTPGAIQTIAARHGLRTVLACTLCDETQLPTPDMIRMQLVFERML
;
A
#
# COMPACT_ATOMS: atom_id res chain seq x y z
N MET A 1 14.00 17.13 7.05
CA MET A 1 13.24 16.47 5.97
C MET A 1 12.12 15.69 6.64
N GLU A 2 10.90 15.89 6.19
CA GLU A 2 9.75 15.12 6.74
C GLU A 2 9.83 13.69 6.20
N ALA A 3 9.80 12.69 7.08
CA ALA A 3 9.80 11.29 6.68
C ALA A 3 8.54 10.97 5.87
N ASN A 4 8.67 10.07 4.89
CA ASN A 4 7.58 9.66 4.00
C ASN A 4 6.99 10.80 3.13
N ALA A 5 7.74 11.88 2.93
CA ALA A 5 7.46 12.88 1.90
C ALA A 5 8.17 12.45 0.61
N TYR A 6 7.47 11.74 -0.25
CA TYR A 6 8.02 11.21 -1.49
C TYR A 6 8.38 12.34 -2.46
N SER A 7 9.67 12.41 -2.86
CA SER A 7 10.11 13.39 -3.84
C SER A 7 9.63 13.03 -5.26
N ARG A 8 9.58 14.03 -6.14
CA ARG A 8 9.33 13.76 -7.56
C ARG A 8 10.34 12.74 -8.14
N LEU A 9 11.59 12.82 -7.70
CA LEU A 9 12.65 11.92 -8.16
C LEU A 9 12.39 10.47 -7.70
N TRP A 10 11.81 10.28 -6.51
CA TRP A 10 11.38 8.96 -6.04
C TRP A 10 10.33 8.36 -6.97
N PHE A 11 9.29 9.13 -7.34
CA PHE A 11 8.26 8.67 -8.28
C PHE A 11 8.87 8.24 -9.62
N GLU A 12 9.77 9.06 -10.17
CA GLU A 12 10.43 8.78 -11.45
C GLU A 12 11.36 7.55 -11.37
N THR A 13 11.99 7.32 -10.22
CA THR A 13 13.01 6.28 -10.05
C THR A 13 12.41 4.94 -9.65
N PHE A 14 11.41 4.93 -8.78
CA PHE A 14 10.89 3.68 -8.18
C PHE A 14 9.47 3.36 -8.62
N LEU A 15 8.54 4.32 -8.60
CA LEU A 15 7.15 4.04 -8.95
C LEU A 15 6.97 3.81 -10.44
N ARG A 16 7.45 4.73 -11.28
CA ARG A 16 7.28 4.67 -12.73
C ARG A 16 8.11 3.60 -13.42
N THR A 17 9.05 2.99 -12.71
CA THR A 17 9.85 1.85 -13.18
C THR A 17 9.27 0.49 -12.78
N GLN A 18 8.13 0.47 -12.07
CA GLN A 18 7.45 -0.79 -11.76
C GLN A 18 6.91 -1.44 -13.03
N SER A 19 7.10 -2.77 -13.14
CA SER A 19 6.65 -3.46 -14.33
C SER A 19 5.12 -3.50 -14.40
N PRO A 20 4.54 -3.30 -15.61
CA PRO A 20 3.10 -3.44 -15.82
C PRO A 20 2.59 -4.83 -15.42
N GLU A 21 3.41 -5.88 -15.64
CA GLU A 21 3.08 -7.26 -15.30
C GLU A 21 2.93 -7.45 -13.79
N TRP A 22 3.78 -6.77 -12.99
CA TRP A 22 3.67 -6.81 -11.54
C TRP A 22 2.39 -6.12 -11.07
N THR A 23 2.09 -4.94 -11.60
CA THR A 23 0.81 -4.25 -11.33
C THR A 23 -0.39 -5.10 -11.71
N ALA A 24 -0.36 -5.74 -12.88
CA ALA A 24 -1.43 -6.64 -13.32
C ALA A 24 -1.61 -7.84 -12.39
N ARG A 25 -0.52 -8.38 -11.82
CA ARG A 25 -0.54 -9.45 -10.81
C ARG A 25 -1.18 -9.00 -9.50
N GLU A 26 -0.81 -7.82 -8.99
CA GLU A 26 -1.39 -7.24 -7.78
C GLU A 26 -2.91 -6.99 -7.96
N VAL A 27 -3.31 -6.39 -9.07
CA VAL A 27 -4.72 -6.15 -9.42
C VAL A 27 -5.50 -7.46 -9.59
N ALA A 28 -4.90 -8.46 -10.24
CA ALA A 28 -5.51 -9.78 -10.37
C ALA A 28 -5.68 -10.47 -9.01
N PHE A 29 -4.72 -10.30 -8.09
CA PHE A 29 -4.82 -10.81 -6.73
C PHE A 29 -6.01 -10.17 -6.02
N VAL A 30 -6.16 -8.84 -6.03
CA VAL A 30 -7.32 -8.16 -5.46
C VAL A 30 -8.63 -8.73 -6.03
N ALA A 31 -8.72 -8.90 -7.35
CA ALA A 31 -9.91 -9.43 -8.00
C ALA A 31 -10.23 -10.87 -7.61
N ARG A 32 -9.22 -11.71 -7.33
CA ARG A 32 -9.44 -13.08 -6.82
C ARG A 32 -9.90 -13.09 -5.37
N GLN A 33 -9.38 -12.15 -4.54
CA GLN A 33 -9.78 -12.05 -3.13
C GLN A 33 -11.13 -11.36 -2.94
N ALA A 34 -11.58 -10.61 -3.91
CA ALA A 34 -12.84 -9.86 -3.88
C ALA A 34 -13.59 -9.96 -5.23
N PRO A 35 -14.06 -11.16 -5.60
CA PRO A 35 -14.65 -11.40 -6.93
C PRO A 35 -16.00 -10.70 -7.11
N GLN A 36 -16.21 -10.13 -8.30
CA GLN A 36 -17.52 -9.63 -8.71
C GLN A 36 -18.49 -10.82 -8.98
N PRO A 37 -19.79 -10.61 -8.87
CA PRO A 37 -20.48 -9.36 -8.50
C PRO A 37 -20.62 -9.15 -6.98
N ALA A 38 -20.11 -10.05 -6.14
CA ALA A 38 -20.26 -10.00 -4.68
C ALA A 38 -19.51 -8.80 -4.04
N TYR A 39 -18.45 -8.36 -4.69
CA TYR A 39 -17.65 -7.20 -4.30
C TYR A 39 -17.60 -6.23 -5.47
N ARG A 40 -18.02 -4.99 -5.24
CA ARG A 40 -18.15 -4.00 -6.30
C ARG A 40 -17.44 -2.69 -5.98
N THR A 41 -17.61 -2.17 -4.78
CA THR A 41 -17.06 -0.88 -4.36
C THR A 41 -15.71 -1.06 -3.69
N VAL A 42 -14.68 -0.33 -4.16
CA VAL A 42 -13.30 -0.42 -3.67
C VAL A 42 -12.81 0.94 -3.18
N LEU A 43 -12.24 0.97 -1.98
CA LEU A 43 -11.45 2.08 -1.48
C LEU A 43 -9.95 1.71 -1.60
N ASP A 44 -9.19 2.48 -2.38
CA ASP A 44 -7.73 2.36 -2.51
C ASP A 44 -7.08 3.46 -1.66
N VAL A 45 -6.55 3.09 -0.49
CA VAL A 45 -5.91 4.01 0.47
C VAL A 45 -4.45 4.21 0.11
N CYS A 46 -4.02 5.45 -0.01
CA CYS A 46 -2.72 5.87 -0.53
C CYS A 46 -2.54 5.46 -2.00
N CYS A 47 -3.52 5.81 -2.83
CA CYS A 47 -3.59 5.38 -4.22
C CYS A 47 -2.54 6.04 -5.15
N GLY A 48 -1.90 7.12 -4.71
CA GLY A 48 -0.92 7.87 -5.49
C GLY A 48 -1.43 8.27 -6.89
N GLU A 49 -0.66 7.99 -7.93
CA GLU A 49 -1.00 8.22 -9.34
C GLU A 49 -2.04 7.19 -9.89
N GLY A 50 -2.76 6.47 -9.02
CA GLY A 50 -3.82 5.53 -9.42
C GLY A 50 -3.34 4.22 -10.02
N ARG A 51 -2.13 3.75 -9.68
CA ARG A 51 -1.52 2.53 -10.23
C ARG A 51 -2.39 1.28 -10.08
N HIS A 52 -3.09 1.14 -8.97
CA HIS A 52 -4.03 0.04 -8.74
C HIS A 52 -5.48 0.46 -8.97
N ALA A 53 -5.85 1.70 -8.56
CA ALA A 53 -7.21 2.21 -8.69
C ALA A 53 -7.73 2.18 -10.14
N ILE A 54 -6.93 2.64 -11.10
CA ILE A 54 -7.34 2.71 -12.51
C ILE A 54 -7.56 1.30 -13.09
N PRO A 55 -6.61 0.34 -13.01
CA PRO A 55 -6.84 -1.01 -13.54
C PRO A 55 -7.94 -1.80 -12.82
N LEU A 56 -8.24 -1.50 -11.55
CA LEU A 56 -9.41 -2.05 -10.87
C LEU A 56 -10.71 -1.49 -11.46
N ALA A 57 -10.76 -0.18 -11.73
CA ALA A 57 -11.91 0.44 -12.39
C ALA A 57 -12.10 -0.07 -13.83
N GLU A 58 -11.04 -0.28 -14.61
CA GLU A 58 -11.08 -0.94 -15.92
C GLU A 58 -11.71 -2.35 -15.85
N ARG A 59 -11.56 -3.04 -14.73
CA ARG A 59 -12.19 -4.35 -14.46
C ARG A 59 -13.65 -4.25 -14.01
N GLY A 60 -14.20 -3.03 -13.93
CA GLY A 60 -15.60 -2.79 -13.58
C GLY A 60 -15.89 -2.62 -12.08
N TYR A 61 -14.86 -2.45 -11.25
CA TYR A 61 -15.07 -2.01 -9.87
C TYR A 61 -15.39 -0.51 -9.82
N ASP A 62 -16.24 -0.13 -8.86
CA ASP A 62 -16.51 1.27 -8.51
C ASP A 62 -15.42 1.72 -7.51
N VAL A 63 -14.42 2.42 -8.01
CA VAL A 63 -13.20 2.70 -7.24
C VAL A 63 -13.16 4.13 -6.75
N THR A 64 -12.90 4.28 -5.45
CA THR A 64 -12.49 5.54 -4.83
C THR A 64 -11.03 5.40 -4.40
N GLY A 65 -10.14 6.19 -4.98
CA GLY A 65 -8.75 6.33 -4.54
C GLY A 65 -8.62 7.51 -3.58
N LEU A 66 -7.91 7.32 -2.47
CA LEU A 66 -7.59 8.37 -1.52
C LEU A 66 -6.08 8.51 -1.40
N ASP A 67 -5.59 9.74 -1.47
CA ASP A 67 -4.19 10.08 -1.20
C ASP A 67 -4.07 11.49 -0.64
N ARG A 68 -2.99 11.77 0.09
CA ARG A 68 -2.70 13.12 0.60
C ARG A 68 -2.00 14.02 -0.43
N ASP A 69 -1.39 13.44 -1.46
CA ASP A 69 -0.64 14.14 -2.49
C ASP A 69 -1.57 14.60 -3.62
N GLY A 70 -1.96 15.87 -3.57
CA GLY A 70 -2.82 16.49 -4.61
C GLY A 70 -2.21 16.44 -6.01
N ALA A 71 -0.87 16.45 -6.16
CA ALA A 71 -0.20 16.36 -7.45
C ALA A 71 -0.29 14.94 -8.02
N ALA A 72 -0.11 13.92 -7.19
CA ALA A 72 -0.30 12.53 -7.58
C ALA A 72 -1.77 12.26 -7.98
N LEU A 73 -2.73 12.79 -7.23
CA LEU A 73 -4.15 12.68 -7.56
C LEU A 73 -4.53 13.42 -8.84
N PHE A 74 -3.88 14.55 -9.12
CA PHE A 74 -4.08 15.24 -10.40
C PHE A 74 -3.62 14.34 -11.56
N ALA A 75 -2.43 13.76 -11.47
CA ALA A 75 -1.92 12.81 -12.47
C ALA A 75 -2.82 11.56 -12.62
N ALA A 76 -3.38 11.05 -11.51
CA ALA A 76 -4.32 9.95 -11.52
C ALA A 76 -5.62 10.29 -12.29
N ARG A 77 -6.17 11.50 -12.07
CA ARG A 77 -7.39 11.96 -12.79
C ARG A 77 -7.15 12.13 -14.29
N GLU A 78 -6.04 12.77 -14.66
CA GLU A 78 -5.65 12.92 -16.07
C GLU A 78 -5.52 11.55 -16.76
N ARG A 79 -4.78 10.64 -16.13
CA ARG A 79 -4.59 9.28 -16.66
C ARG A 79 -5.91 8.50 -16.77
N ALA A 80 -6.80 8.59 -15.79
CA ALA A 80 -8.11 7.95 -15.85
C ALA A 80 -8.96 8.52 -16.98
N ALA A 81 -8.94 9.86 -17.16
CA ALA A 81 -9.64 10.53 -18.26
C ALA A 81 -9.12 10.12 -19.63
N ASP A 82 -7.79 10.07 -19.83
CA ASP A 82 -7.15 9.63 -21.07
C ASP A 82 -7.53 8.19 -21.46
N LEU A 83 -7.73 7.33 -20.45
CA LEU A 83 -8.15 5.94 -20.65
C LEU A 83 -9.68 5.76 -20.73
N GLY A 84 -10.46 6.83 -20.50
CA GLY A 84 -11.91 6.75 -20.45
C GLY A 84 -12.43 5.92 -19.26
N VAL A 85 -11.67 5.86 -18.17
CA VAL A 85 -11.98 5.06 -16.98
C VAL A 85 -12.64 5.93 -15.91
N ALA A 86 -13.78 5.48 -15.40
CA ALA A 86 -14.46 6.15 -14.31
C ALA A 86 -13.92 5.68 -12.96
N ALA A 87 -13.11 6.53 -12.31
CA ALA A 87 -12.65 6.35 -10.94
C ALA A 87 -12.73 7.69 -10.19
N ARG A 88 -13.04 7.63 -8.91
CA ARG A 88 -13.08 8.82 -8.05
C ARG A 88 -11.77 8.96 -7.31
N PHE A 89 -11.20 10.16 -7.28
CA PHE A 89 -9.96 10.46 -6.55
C PHE A 89 -10.21 11.58 -5.53
N VAL A 90 -9.90 11.30 -4.26
CA VAL A 90 -10.19 12.18 -3.11
C VAL A 90 -8.88 12.51 -2.42
N GLU A 91 -8.65 13.80 -2.16
CA GLU A 91 -7.53 14.24 -1.33
C GLU A 91 -7.91 14.08 0.14
N GLY A 92 -7.04 13.39 0.90
CA GLY A 92 -7.27 13.13 2.31
C GLY A 92 -6.11 12.40 2.96
N ASP A 93 -6.07 12.47 4.29
CA ASP A 93 -5.05 11.79 5.09
C ASP A 93 -5.60 10.44 5.57
N MET A 94 -4.81 9.38 5.43
CA MET A 94 -5.18 8.05 5.91
C MET A 94 -5.39 7.98 7.43
N ARG A 95 -4.88 8.97 8.19
CA ARG A 95 -5.12 9.08 9.63
C ARG A 95 -6.55 9.54 9.98
N ASP A 96 -7.27 10.08 8.99
CA ASP A 96 -8.66 10.56 9.17
C ASP A 96 -9.51 10.19 7.95
N LEU A 97 -9.68 8.88 7.73
CA LEU A 97 -10.41 8.35 6.57
C LEU A 97 -11.88 8.76 6.60
N ALA A 98 -12.51 8.75 7.79
CA ALA A 98 -13.92 9.06 7.95
C ALA A 98 -14.28 10.51 7.58
N ALA A 99 -13.33 11.45 7.66
CA ALA A 99 -13.53 12.83 7.22
C ALA A 99 -13.48 12.97 5.70
N SER A 100 -12.82 12.04 5.00
CA SER A 100 -12.54 12.15 3.57
C SER A 100 -13.49 11.31 2.71
N VAL A 101 -13.92 10.14 3.20
CA VAL A 101 -14.75 9.20 2.44
C VAL A 101 -15.87 8.62 3.30
N ALA A 102 -17.01 8.35 2.67
CA ALA A 102 -18.13 7.70 3.32
C ALA A 102 -18.29 6.26 2.79
N GLY A 103 -18.26 5.31 3.72
CA GLY A 103 -18.58 3.91 3.45
C GLY A 103 -20.10 3.62 3.39
N PRO A 104 -20.51 2.35 3.37
CA PRO A 104 -19.63 1.21 3.42
C PRO A 104 -19.04 0.81 2.05
N PHE A 105 -17.82 0.30 2.05
CA PHE A 105 -17.19 -0.31 0.89
C PHE A 105 -17.24 -1.84 0.97
N ASP A 106 -17.18 -2.49 -0.18
CA ASP A 106 -17.01 -3.96 -0.24
C ASP A 106 -15.56 -4.36 0.02
N VAL A 107 -14.62 -3.52 -0.45
CA VAL A 107 -13.18 -3.77 -0.37
C VAL A 107 -12.46 -2.49 0.04
N CYS A 108 -11.49 -2.62 0.95
CA CYS A 108 -10.49 -1.60 1.21
C CYS A 108 -9.12 -2.19 0.92
N VAL A 109 -8.31 -1.51 0.14
CA VAL A 109 -6.94 -1.93 -0.14
C VAL A 109 -5.95 -0.85 0.32
N CYS A 110 -4.81 -1.28 0.85
CA CYS A 110 -3.64 -0.43 1.07
C CYS A 110 -2.42 -1.23 0.62
N LEU A 111 -1.97 -0.92 -0.59
CA LEU A 111 -1.00 -1.73 -1.30
C LEU A 111 0.35 -1.03 -1.41
N TRP A 112 1.36 -1.83 -1.73
CA TRP A 112 2.71 -1.38 -2.01
C TRP A 112 3.35 -0.60 -0.85
N GLN A 113 3.28 -1.20 0.35
CA GLN A 113 3.89 -0.74 1.61
C GLN A 113 3.39 0.63 2.13
N SER A 114 2.22 1.08 1.71
CA SER A 114 1.69 2.37 2.17
C SER A 114 1.12 2.31 3.60
N PHE A 115 1.11 1.14 4.25
CA PHE A 115 0.74 0.97 5.66
C PHE A 115 1.99 0.85 6.53
N GLY A 116 1.97 1.50 7.71
CA GLY A 116 3.06 1.44 8.68
C GLY A 116 3.85 2.74 8.84
N TYR A 117 3.46 3.83 8.20
CA TYR A 117 4.19 5.11 8.20
C TYR A 117 4.25 5.84 9.54
N PHE A 118 3.45 5.44 10.52
CA PHE A 118 3.29 6.15 11.78
C PHE A 118 3.67 5.25 12.96
N ASP A 119 3.56 5.80 14.18
CA ASP A 119 3.69 4.99 15.39
C ASP A 119 2.60 3.90 15.48
N ALA A 120 2.84 2.91 16.35
CA ALA A 120 1.99 1.74 16.47
C ALA A 120 0.52 2.07 16.80
N ALA A 121 0.27 3.09 17.62
CA ALA A 121 -1.09 3.47 18.01
C ALA A 121 -1.84 4.12 16.84
N THR A 122 -1.17 5.00 16.10
CA THR A 122 -1.71 5.65 14.90
C THR A 122 -1.98 4.62 13.79
N ASN A 123 -1.05 3.69 13.55
CA ASN A 123 -1.24 2.62 12.57
C ASN A 123 -2.40 1.68 12.96
N GLU A 124 -2.54 1.36 14.26
CA GLU A 124 -3.67 0.55 14.74
C GLU A 124 -5.00 1.28 14.53
N ASP A 125 -5.06 2.60 14.76
CA ASP A 125 -6.26 3.39 14.50
C ASP A 125 -6.60 3.47 13.01
N ILE A 126 -5.60 3.61 12.13
CA ILE A 126 -5.78 3.54 10.67
C ILE A 126 -6.38 2.20 10.26
N LEU A 127 -5.85 1.09 10.79
CA LEU A 127 -6.37 -0.24 10.52
C LEU A 127 -7.84 -0.39 10.95
N ARG A 128 -8.17 0.13 12.15
CA ARG A 128 -9.54 0.19 12.65
C ARG A 128 -10.44 0.99 11.70
N GLN A 129 -10.03 2.19 11.30
CA GLN A 129 -10.81 3.04 10.38
C GLN A 129 -11.05 2.36 9.03
N MET A 130 -10.03 1.69 8.44
CA MET A 130 -10.21 0.90 7.22
C MET A 130 -11.26 -0.20 7.42
N GLY A 131 -11.22 -0.89 8.56
CA GLY A 131 -12.21 -1.91 8.92
C GLY A 131 -13.62 -1.34 9.09
N ASP A 132 -13.74 -0.18 9.74
CA ASP A 132 -15.03 0.47 10.00
C ASP A 132 -15.71 0.98 8.71
N LEU A 133 -14.93 1.28 7.69
CA LEU A 133 -15.44 1.67 6.36
C LEU A 133 -15.91 0.48 5.51
N LEU A 134 -15.68 -0.76 5.95
CA LEU A 134 -16.16 -1.96 5.26
C LEU A 134 -17.57 -2.34 5.71
N ARG A 135 -18.37 -2.87 4.78
CA ARG A 135 -19.60 -3.58 5.18
C ARG A 135 -19.24 -4.90 5.88
N PRO A 136 -20.18 -5.49 6.64
CA PRO A 136 -20.04 -6.89 7.09
C PRO A 136 -19.74 -7.84 5.92
N GLY A 137 -18.74 -8.70 6.06
CA GLY A 137 -18.24 -9.56 5.01
C GLY A 137 -17.37 -8.87 3.95
N GLY A 138 -17.12 -7.56 4.09
CA GLY A 138 -16.18 -6.82 3.25
C GLY A 138 -14.72 -7.23 3.50
N ARG A 139 -13.84 -6.93 2.55
CA ARG A 139 -12.43 -7.36 2.55
C ARG A 139 -11.49 -6.17 2.77
N LEU A 140 -10.55 -6.32 3.71
CA LEU A 140 -9.36 -5.46 3.81
C LEU A 140 -8.16 -6.23 3.26
N ILE A 141 -7.43 -5.63 2.31
CA ILE A 141 -6.24 -6.22 1.71
C ILE A 141 -5.06 -5.29 1.95
N LEU A 142 -4.06 -5.78 2.66
CA LEU A 142 -2.80 -5.07 2.92
C LEU A 142 -1.65 -5.74 2.15
N ASP A 143 -0.73 -4.93 1.60
CA ASP A 143 0.56 -5.36 1.09
C ASP A 143 1.65 -4.59 1.82
N ILE A 144 2.34 -5.24 2.75
CA ILE A 144 3.27 -4.63 3.69
C ILE A 144 4.62 -5.33 3.71
N TYR A 145 5.64 -4.64 4.20
CA TYR A 145 6.97 -5.21 4.39
C TYR A 145 7.01 -6.31 5.46
N HIS A 146 7.83 -7.34 5.22
CA HIS A 146 8.08 -8.40 6.19
C HIS A 146 9.31 -8.05 7.05
N PRO A 147 9.19 -7.91 8.39
CA PRO A 147 10.28 -7.47 9.25
C PRO A 147 11.49 -8.41 9.22
N GLY A 148 11.27 -9.71 9.07
CA GLY A 148 12.35 -10.71 8.99
C GLY A 148 13.29 -10.49 7.80
N PHE A 149 12.75 -10.03 6.66
CA PHE A 149 13.58 -9.68 5.51
C PHE A 149 14.57 -8.57 5.87
N TYR A 150 14.09 -7.47 6.44
CA TYR A 150 14.94 -6.34 6.80
C TYR A 150 15.88 -6.65 7.97
N ALA A 151 15.52 -7.56 8.88
CA ALA A 151 16.44 -8.03 9.92
C ALA A 151 17.69 -8.70 9.32
N ALA A 152 17.53 -9.41 8.20
CA ALA A 152 18.61 -10.11 7.52
C ALA A 152 19.34 -9.26 6.44
N HIS A 153 18.71 -8.15 5.95
CA HIS A 153 19.21 -7.40 4.79
C HIS A 153 19.42 -5.91 5.10
N GLN A 154 19.95 -5.61 6.28
CA GLN A 154 20.34 -4.25 6.65
C GLN A 154 21.66 -3.85 6.00
N GLY A 155 21.90 -2.54 5.94
CA GLY A 155 23.17 -1.97 5.48
C GLY A 155 22.98 -1.04 4.30
N GLU A 156 24.07 -0.80 3.61
CA GLU A 156 24.13 0.11 2.48
C GLU A 156 24.40 -0.65 1.18
N ARG A 157 23.69 -0.28 0.12
CA ARG A 157 23.95 -0.78 -1.23
C ARG A 157 23.76 0.32 -2.26
N THR A 158 24.54 0.25 -3.32
CA THR A 158 24.38 1.12 -4.48
C THR A 158 23.69 0.34 -5.62
N VAL A 159 22.66 0.94 -6.19
CA VAL A 159 21.94 0.40 -7.35
C VAL A 159 21.97 1.42 -8.47
N GLU A 160 21.97 0.96 -9.70
CA GLU A 160 21.79 1.85 -10.86
C GLU A 160 20.32 1.84 -11.30
N ARG A 161 19.75 3.04 -11.43
CA ARG A 161 18.39 3.26 -11.93
C ARG A 161 18.37 4.45 -12.87
N ASN A 162 17.85 4.26 -14.08
CA ASN A 162 17.75 5.32 -15.09
C ASN A 162 19.09 6.04 -15.36
N GLY A 163 20.23 5.30 -15.36
CA GLY A 163 21.57 5.85 -15.56
C GLY A 163 22.11 6.66 -14.36
N ARG A 164 21.48 6.56 -13.19
CA ARG A 164 21.91 7.21 -11.94
C ARG A 164 22.32 6.14 -10.92
N ALA A 165 23.49 6.33 -10.31
CA ALA A 165 23.88 5.56 -9.13
C ALA A 165 23.13 6.10 -7.90
N ILE A 166 22.42 5.22 -7.20
CA ILE A 166 21.60 5.56 -6.04
C ILE A 166 22.07 4.72 -4.87
N THR A 167 22.39 5.36 -3.77
CA THR A 167 22.75 4.68 -2.53
C THR A 167 21.50 4.55 -1.65
N ILE A 168 21.21 3.33 -1.23
CA ILE A 168 20.09 2.98 -0.36
C ILE A 168 20.66 2.41 0.93
N SER A 169 20.36 3.06 2.06
CA SER A 169 20.77 2.61 3.39
C SER A 169 19.53 2.14 4.17
N GLU A 170 19.54 0.90 4.61
CA GLU A 170 18.42 0.28 5.34
C GLU A 170 18.85 -0.08 6.76
N ARG A 171 18.09 0.41 7.74
CA ARG A 171 18.32 0.16 9.17
C ARG A 171 17.02 -0.24 9.85
N LEU A 172 17.04 -1.36 10.54
CA LEU A 172 15.92 -1.83 11.37
C LEU A 172 16.33 -1.76 12.85
N ASN A 173 15.57 -1.00 13.63
CA ASN A 173 15.72 -0.92 15.07
C ASN A 173 14.41 -1.38 15.74
N ALA A 174 14.44 -2.54 16.39
CA ALA A 174 13.24 -3.26 16.81
C ALA A 174 12.29 -3.49 15.61
N ASN A 175 11.17 -2.80 15.54
CA ASN A 175 10.22 -2.88 14.43
C ASN A 175 10.24 -1.63 13.53
N HIS A 176 11.09 -0.65 13.84
CA HIS A 176 11.17 0.60 13.10
C HIS A 176 12.23 0.50 11.99
N LEU A 177 11.77 0.49 10.76
CA LEU A 177 12.60 0.50 9.56
C LEU A 177 12.82 1.93 9.10
N THR A 178 14.08 2.31 8.91
CA THR A 178 14.47 3.56 8.22
C THR A 178 15.18 3.21 6.92
N VAL A 179 14.74 3.81 5.82
CA VAL A 179 15.38 3.71 4.51
C VAL A 179 15.77 5.13 4.06
N ASP A 180 17.08 5.37 3.97
CA ASP A 180 17.62 6.59 3.40
C ASP A 180 18.00 6.33 1.93
N ILE A 181 17.59 7.22 1.04
CA ILE A 181 17.86 7.13 -0.40
C ILE A 181 18.65 8.38 -0.81
N ASP A 182 19.89 8.19 -1.20
CA ASP A 182 20.77 9.23 -1.72
C ASP A 182 20.88 9.10 -3.24
N TYR A 183 20.45 10.14 -3.92
CA TYR A 183 20.46 10.22 -5.40
C TYR A 183 21.74 10.89 -5.95
N GLY A 184 22.73 11.16 -5.10
CA GLY A 184 23.97 11.85 -5.45
C GLY A 184 23.91 13.37 -5.23
N PRO A 185 24.98 14.08 -5.59
CA PRO A 185 25.23 15.46 -5.13
C PRO A 185 24.22 16.50 -5.67
N ASP A 186 23.54 16.18 -6.77
CA ASP A 186 22.66 17.13 -7.46
C ASP A 186 21.18 17.00 -7.04
N ALA A 187 20.88 16.17 -6.04
CA ALA A 187 19.50 15.93 -5.60
C ALA A 187 19.40 15.81 -4.07
N ALA A 188 18.29 16.27 -3.52
CA ALA A 188 18.01 16.05 -2.12
C ALA A 188 17.70 14.57 -1.86
N PRO A 189 18.20 13.99 -0.74
CA PRO A 189 17.88 12.63 -0.38
C PRO A 189 16.45 12.49 0.09
N ASP A 190 15.89 11.29 -0.02
CA ASP A 190 14.63 10.91 0.61
C ASP A 190 14.87 10.07 1.86
N ARG A 191 13.97 10.18 2.84
CA ARG A 191 13.91 9.31 4.00
C ARG A 191 12.52 8.72 4.12
N MET A 192 12.48 7.38 4.20
CA MET A 192 11.27 6.61 4.40
C MET A 192 11.35 5.86 5.72
N GLU A 193 10.25 5.84 6.46
CA GLU A 193 10.18 5.19 7.78
C GLU A 193 8.91 4.35 7.88
N TRP A 194 9.02 3.17 8.49
CA TRP A 194 7.89 2.29 8.74
C TRP A 194 8.00 1.64 10.11
N GLU A 195 6.88 1.51 10.77
CA GLU A 195 6.68 0.51 11.81
C GLU A 195 6.28 -0.81 11.15
N LEU A 196 7.09 -1.85 11.31
CA LEU A 196 6.90 -3.15 10.68
C LEU A 196 6.15 -4.11 11.61
N TYR A 197 5.38 -5.00 11.01
CA TYR A 197 4.58 -5.97 11.73
C TYR A 197 4.89 -7.38 11.24
N THR A 198 5.10 -8.34 12.16
CA THR A 198 5.09 -9.76 11.78
C THR A 198 3.67 -10.17 11.34
N PRO A 199 3.52 -11.27 10.55
CA PRO A 199 2.19 -11.76 10.19
C PRO A 199 1.28 -11.94 11.41
N GLY A 200 1.77 -12.57 12.49
CA GLY A 200 0.99 -12.78 13.71
C GLY A 200 0.63 -11.50 14.44
N ALA A 201 1.52 -10.49 14.46
CA ALA A 201 1.26 -9.22 15.14
C ALA A 201 0.12 -8.45 14.47
N ILE A 202 0.19 -8.27 13.13
CA ILE A 202 -0.86 -7.55 12.41
C ILE A 202 -2.21 -8.29 12.44
N GLN A 203 -2.21 -9.63 12.40
CA GLN A 203 -3.41 -10.45 12.56
C GLN A 203 -4.05 -10.27 13.93
N THR A 204 -3.23 -10.20 14.98
CA THR A 204 -3.71 -9.94 16.35
C THR A 204 -4.34 -8.56 16.48
N ILE A 205 -3.71 -7.54 15.90
CA ILE A 205 -4.26 -6.17 15.88
C ILE A 205 -5.59 -6.16 15.12
N ALA A 206 -5.64 -6.74 13.93
CA ALA A 206 -6.84 -6.80 13.09
C ALA A 206 -8.01 -7.48 13.83
N ALA A 207 -7.74 -8.58 14.54
CA ALA A 207 -8.77 -9.33 15.29
C ALA A 207 -9.41 -8.49 16.40
N ARG A 208 -8.65 -7.60 17.08
CA ARG A 208 -9.19 -6.67 18.08
C ARG A 208 -10.24 -5.71 17.50
N HIS A 209 -10.16 -5.44 16.21
CA HIS A 209 -11.06 -4.54 15.47
C HIS A 209 -12.08 -5.26 14.59
N GLY A 210 -12.39 -6.53 14.92
CA GLY A 210 -13.42 -7.29 14.22
C GLY A 210 -13.05 -7.69 12.78
N LEU A 211 -11.77 -7.80 12.50
CA LEU A 211 -11.23 -8.24 11.20
C LEU A 211 -10.65 -9.66 11.33
N ARG A 212 -11.29 -10.64 10.72
CA ARG A 212 -10.84 -12.04 10.70
C ARG A 212 -9.85 -12.25 9.56
N THR A 213 -8.70 -12.84 9.85
CA THR A 213 -7.76 -13.23 8.79
C THR A 213 -8.35 -14.30 7.89
N VAL A 214 -8.30 -14.06 6.59
CA VAL A 214 -8.71 -14.99 5.53
C VAL A 214 -7.52 -15.62 4.87
N LEU A 215 -6.47 -14.82 4.62
CA LEU A 215 -5.27 -15.25 3.92
C LEU A 215 -4.06 -14.45 4.41
N ALA A 216 -2.91 -15.11 4.46
CA ALA A 216 -1.60 -14.49 4.51
C ALA A 216 -0.72 -15.18 3.46
N CYS A 217 -0.19 -14.42 2.52
CA CYS A 217 0.64 -14.95 1.43
C CYS A 217 1.78 -13.99 1.07
N THR A 218 2.59 -14.39 0.11
CA THR A 218 3.60 -13.54 -0.51
C THR A 218 3.49 -13.60 -2.03
N LEU A 219 4.11 -12.63 -2.73
CA LEU A 219 4.12 -12.55 -4.20
C LEU A 219 2.72 -12.54 -4.85
N CYS A 220 1.66 -12.15 -4.11
CA CYS A 220 0.27 -12.24 -4.57
C CYS A 220 -0.11 -13.66 -5.03
N ASP A 221 0.44 -14.67 -4.35
CA ASP A 221 0.25 -16.09 -4.63
C ASP A 221 -0.27 -16.78 -3.36
N GLU A 222 -1.52 -17.22 -3.40
CA GLU A 222 -2.25 -17.79 -2.27
C GLU A 222 -1.62 -19.11 -1.76
N THR A 223 -0.76 -19.73 -2.55
CA THR A 223 -0.08 -20.98 -2.22
C THR A 223 1.24 -20.76 -1.46
N GLN A 224 1.74 -19.52 -1.42
CA GLN A 224 3.02 -19.18 -0.82
C GLN A 224 2.84 -18.44 0.50
N LEU A 225 3.24 -19.06 1.61
CA LEU A 225 3.20 -18.42 2.93
C LEU A 225 4.27 -17.31 3.04
N PRO A 226 4.00 -16.24 3.80
CA PRO A 226 5.00 -15.22 4.08
C PRO A 226 6.15 -15.83 4.89
N THR A 227 7.38 -15.60 4.43
CA THR A 227 8.62 -16.03 5.10
C THR A 227 9.57 -14.85 5.26
N PRO A 228 10.55 -14.93 6.18
CA PRO A 228 11.57 -13.89 6.34
C PRO A 228 12.43 -13.60 5.09
N ASP A 229 12.46 -14.52 4.13
CA ASP A 229 13.20 -14.34 2.87
C ASP A 229 12.44 -13.46 1.86
N MET A 230 11.17 -13.15 2.14
CA MET A 230 10.32 -12.37 1.27
C MET A 230 10.19 -10.93 1.76
N ILE A 231 10.47 -9.98 0.86
CA ILE A 231 10.47 -8.54 1.19
C ILE A 231 9.06 -8.03 1.59
N ARG A 232 8.01 -8.61 1.00
CA ARG A 232 6.62 -8.20 1.23
C ARG A 232 5.71 -9.38 1.50
N MET A 233 4.64 -9.10 2.22
CA MET A 233 3.57 -10.04 2.48
C MET A 233 2.21 -9.38 2.22
N GLN A 234 1.26 -10.17 1.73
CA GLN A 234 -0.11 -9.76 1.55
C GLN A 234 -0.98 -10.43 2.61
N LEU A 235 -1.85 -9.63 3.22
CA LEU A 235 -2.82 -10.09 4.20
C LEU A 235 -4.22 -9.71 3.75
N VAL A 236 -5.12 -10.67 3.82
CA VAL A 236 -6.54 -10.47 3.52
C VAL A 236 -7.33 -10.72 4.78
N PHE A 237 -8.10 -9.72 5.17
CA PHE A 237 -9.01 -9.78 6.30
C PHE A 237 -10.45 -9.65 5.83
N GLU A 238 -11.37 -10.16 6.62
CA GLU A 238 -12.81 -10.01 6.42
C GLU A 238 -13.43 -9.33 7.63
N ARG A 239 -14.25 -8.30 7.38
CA ARG A 239 -15.03 -7.64 8.43
C ARG A 239 -16.08 -8.62 8.97
N MET A 240 -16.01 -8.91 10.25
CA MET A 240 -17.02 -9.71 10.93
C MET A 240 -18.33 -8.91 11.14
N LEU A 241 -19.41 -9.62 11.45
CA LEU A 241 -20.74 -9.04 11.74
C LEU A 241 -20.71 -8.19 13.01
#